data_d2c389463ccfbcb2ff31aaab42292596
#
_entry.id   d2c389463ccfbcb2ff31aaab42292596
#
_cell.length_a   1.000
_cell.length_b   1.000
_cell.length_c   1.000
_cell.angle_alpha   90.00
_cell.angle_beta   90.00
_cell.angle_gamma   90.00
#
_symmetry.space_group_name_H-M   'P 1'
#
loop_
_entity.id
_entity.type
_entity.pdbx_description
1 polymer ?
#
loop_
_entity_poly.entity_id
_entity_poly.type
_entity_poly.pdbx_seq_one_letter_code
_entity_poly.pdbx_strand_id
1 'polypeptide(L)'
;MTGPARRVVADAAGRAAEILGGLPEPALRTPEERSAAAEAHAAARRVRGVFLERHAAAVYAELTGDLSRPLGLAELCAAAAEACPGLVPGPEQLAADRARPQAAKEGWEVDQGLFAAAVLRGPREGLHLLEAMRRPTPRALAAQDAYRSAGEADLGSVRLERREGIAHLTMCREDCLNAEDERQVDDMETAVDLALLDPAVEALVVRGGKMTHPRYRGRRVFSAGINLKALHAGRIGLVDFLLRREMGYIAKLNRGLSDGGGWWERPGGKPWLAVVDGFAIGGGCQLLLAADHVIAGADAYLSLPAAQEGIVPGAANLRLTRHGGARLARQVILLGRRIRVIEPDARLFVDEVHDPEEELDAAVPGCADRLRGEAVAANRRMLVEAEEPPDAFRAYLAEFALQQARRIYSPDVLGKVGRFAAAT
;
A
#
# COMPACT_ATOMS: atom_id res chain seq x y z
N MET A 1 19.53 24.85 5.59
CA MET A 1 20.05 23.86 6.60
C MET A 1 21.57 23.92 6.67
N THR A 2 22.21 23.82 7.86
CA THR A 2 23.67 23.99 8.02
C THR A 2 24.45 22.76 7.58
N GLY A 3 25.59 22.98 6.87
CA GLY A 3 26.50 21.91 6.42
C GLY A 3 27.04 21.00 7.53
N PRO A 4 27.25 21.45 8.78
CA PRO A 4 27.69 20.60 9.88
C PRO A 4 26.73 19.47 10.25
N ALA A 5 25.41 19.72 10.27
CA ALA A 5 24.43 18.70 10.65
C ALA A 5 24.35 17.55 9.61
N ARG A 6 24.47 17.86 8.31
CA ARG A 6 24.55 16.84 7.25
C ARG A 6 25.82 15.99 7.35
N ARG A 7 26.95 16.62 7.68
CA ARG A 7 28.21 15.90 7.85
C ARG A 7 28.13 14.81 8.91
N VAL A 8 27.48 15.08 10.03
CA VAL A 8 27.28 14.08 11.10
C VAL A 8 26.53 12.83 10.59
N VAL A 9 25.52 13.02 9.74
CA VAL A 9 24.78 11.91 9.12
C VAL A 9 25.65 11.17 8.11
N ALA A 10 26.35 11.90 7.24
CA ALA A 10 27.25 11.30 6.25
C ALA A 10 28.39 10.53 6.91
N ASP A 11 29.01 11.06 7.96
CA ASP A 11 30.08 10.40 8.72
C ASP A 11 29.58 9.13 9.41
N ALA A 12 28.36 9.16 9.97
CA ALA A 12 27.78 7.97 10.61
C ALA A 12 27.45 6.88 9.58
N ALA A 13 26.95 7.27 8.41
CA ALA A 13 26.69 6.36 7.30
C ALA A 13 28.00 5.79 6.74
N GLY A 14 29.03 6.60 6.60
CA GLY A 14 30.37 6.19 6.16
C GLY A 14 30.99 5.14 7.09
N ARG A 15 30.97 5.38 8.40
CA ARG A 15 31.43 4.39 9.39
C ARG A 15 30.67 3.07 9.32
N ALA A 16 29.34 3.12 9.17
CA ALA A 16 28.56 1.91 9.01
C ALA A 16 28.92 1.18 7.70
N ALA A 17 29.08 1.90 6.59
CA ALA A 17 29.47 1.34 5.30
C ALA A 17 30.88 0.70 5.36
N GLU A 18 31.84 1.28 6.07
CA GLU A 18 33.18 0.74 6.28
C GLU A 18 33.15 -0.60 7.04
N ILE A 19 32.36 -0.65 8.16
CA ILE A 19 32.15 -1.89 8.92
C ILE A 19 31.51 -2.97 8.05
N LEU A 20 30.41 -2.62 7.38
CA LEU A 20 29.65 -3.56 6.54
C LEU A 20 30.46 -4.04 5.34
N GLY A 21 31.30 -3.18 4.75
CA GLY A 21 32.21 -3.53 3.65
C GLY A 21 33.32 -4.49 4.04
N GLY A 22 33.68 -4.54 5.33
CA GLY A 22 34.62 -5.51 5.88
C GLY A 22 34.00 -6.87 6.23
N LEU A 23 32.67 -7.02 6.16
CA LEU A 23 31.96 -8.24 6.48
C LEU A 23 31.59 -9.03 5.20
N PRO A 24 31.45 -10.36 5.31
CA PRO A 24 30.90 -11.17 4.23
C PRO A 24 29.49 -10.71 3.82
N GLU A 25 29.03 -11.22 2.66
CA GLU A 25 27.63 -11.09 2.24
C GLU A 25 26.66 -11.49 3.37
N PRO A 26 25.52 -10.80 3.56
CA PRO A 26 24.63 -11.01 4.71
C PRO A 26 24.23 -12.48 4.96
N ALA A 27 24.02 -13.26 3.88
CA ALA A 27 23.67 -14.68 3.97
C ALA A 27 24.81 -15.56 4.51
N LEU A 28 26.06 -15.13 4.40
CA LEU A 28 27.26 -15.90 4.77
C LEU A 28 27.81 -15.52 6.16
N ARG A 29 27.23 -14.51 6.83
CA ARG A 29 27.74 -14.00 8.12
C ARG A 29 27.52 -15.00 9.24
N THR A 30 28.53 -15.12 10.09
CA THR A 30 28.42 -15.78 11.40
C THR A 30 27.48 -15.03 12.34
N PRO A 31 27.06 -15.60 13.46
CA PRO A 31 26.27 -14.87 14.46
C PRO A 31 26.93 -13.58 14.94
N GLU A 32 28.25 -13.60 15.17
CA GLU A 32 29.06 -12.47 15.61
C GLU A 32 29.10 -11.36 14.54
N GLU A 33 29.32 -11.73 13.28
CA GLU A 33 29.30 -10.81 12.15
C GLU A 33 27.92 -10.21 11.90
N ARG A 34 26.84 -10.98 12.09
CA ARG A 34 25.48 -10.46 12.06
C ARG A 34 25.22 -9.44 13.17
N SER A 35 25.74 -9.71 14.38
CA SER A 35 25.64 -8.76 15.49
C SER A 35 26.38 -7.46 15.18
N ALA A 36 27.60 -7.54 14.66
CA ALA A 36 28.38 -6.38 14.26
C ALA A 36 27.71 -5.54 13.18
N ALA A 37 27.12 -6.19 12.18
CA ALA A 37 26.34 -5.51 11.14
C ALA A 37 25.08 -4.81 11.72
N ALA A 38 24.35 -5.50 12.60
CA ALA A 38 23.16 -4.95 13.25
C ALA A 38 23.51 -3.74 14.14
N GLU A 39 24.64 -3.80 14.86
CA GLU A 39 25.13 -2.68 15.68
C GLU A 39 25.53 -1.47 14.83
N ALA A 40 26.21 -1.70 13.69
CA ALA A 40 26.60 -0.65 12.75
C ALA A 40 25.35 0.06 12.18
N HIS A 41 24.36 -0.71 11.71
CA HIS A 41 23.09 -0.16 11.28
C HIS A 41 22.35 0.60 12.39
N ALA A 42 22.28 0.03 13.58
CA ALA A 42 21.61 0.66 14.72
C ALA A 42 22.30 1.98 15.13
N ALA A 43 23.61 2.04 15.10
CA ALA A 43 24.37 3.25 15.40
C ALA A 43 24.08 4.36 14.37
N ALA A 44 24.14 4.04 13.07
CA ALA A 44 23.82 4.99 12.02
C ALA A 44 22.35 5.46 12.07
N ARG A 45 21.41 4.54 12.33
CA ARG A 45 19.97 4.85 12.48
C ARG A 45 19.66 5.76 13.67
N ARG A 46 20.38 5.58 14.78
CA ARG A 46 20.27 6.54 15.92
C ARG A 46 20.65 7.95 15.51
N VAL A 47 21.76 8.11 14.79
CA VAL A 47 22.20 9.44 14.31
C VAL A 47 21.16 10.04 13.34
N ARG A 48 20.69 9.24 12.38
CA ARG A 48 19.62 9.66 11.45
C ARG A 48 18.34 10.04 12.18
N GLY A 49 17.93 9.27 13.18
CA GLY A 49 16.75 9.56 13.98
C GLY A 49 16.82 10.91 14.68
N VAL A 50 17.94 11.18 15.38
CA VAL A 50 18.18 12.48 16.05
C VAL A 50 18.23 13.64 15.05
N PHE A 51 18.86 13.42 13.89
CA PHE A 51 18.90 14.41 12.82
C PHE A 51 17.50 14.69 12.26
N LEU A 52 16.74 13.67 11.95
CA LEU A 52 15.39 13.79 11.39
C LEU A 52 14.39 14.43 12.37
N GLU A 53 14.51 14.13 13.65
CA GLU A 53 13.67 14.76 14.69
C GLU A 53 13.77 16.28 14.67
N ARG A 54 14.95 16.82 14.34
CA ARG A 54 15.22 18.27 14.33
C ARG A 54 15.08 18.91 12.95
N HIS A 55 15.30 18.14 11.88
CA HIS A 55 15.54 18.70 10.55
C HIS A 55 14.62 18.14 9.46
N ALA A 56 13.74 17.17 9.74
CA ALA A 56 12.90 16.57 8.69
C ALA A 56 12.09 17.60 7.90
N ALA A 57 11.47 18.56 8.59
CA ALA A 57 10.71 19.64 7.92
C ALA A 57 11.58 20.51 7.00
N ALA A 58 12.79 20.88 7.46
CA ALA A 58 13.71 21.68 6.66
C ALA A 58 14.28 20.90 5.46
N VAL A 59 14.58 19.60 5.63
CA VAL A 59 14.97 18.72 4.53
C VAL A 59 13.85 18.63 3.51
N TYR A 60 12.64 18.37 3.95
CA TYR A 60 11.47 18.25 3.08
C TYR A 60 11.20 19.55 2.31
N ALA A 61 11.21 20.69 2.99
CA ALA A 61 11.03 21.98 2.35
C ALA A 61 12.09 22.25 1.27
N GLU A 62 13.36 21.92 1.54
CA GLU A 62 14.44 22.07 0.56
C GLU A 62 14.23 21.17 -0.66
N LEU A 63 13.89 19.87 -0.45
CA LEU A 63 13.67 18.92 -1.54
C LEU A 63 12.46 19.28 -2.40
N THR A 64 11.42 19.85 -1.79
CA THR A 64 10.17 20.20 -2.48
C THR A 64 10.08 21.66 -2.90
N GLY A 65 11.14 22.46 -2.74
CA GLY A 65 11.10 23.88 -3.04
C GLY A 65 10.03 24.61 -2.21
N ASP A 66 10.06 24.44 -0.90
CA ASP A 66 9.07 24.95 0.06
C ASP A 66 7.63 24.54 -0.30
N LEU A 67 7.43 23.23 -0.54
CA LEU A 67 6.15 22.59 -0.89
C LEU A 67 5.58 22.97 -2.28
N SER A 68 6.37 23.62 -3.12
CA SER A 68 5.94 23.96 -4.49
C SER A 68 6.02 22.77 -5.46
N ARG A 69 6.83 21.75 -5.14
CA ARG A 69 7.06 20.56 -5.96
C ARG A 69 6.47 19.32 -5.27
N PRO A 70 5.40 18.75 -5.80
CA PRO A 70 4.78 17.54 -5.22
C PRO A 70 5.55 16.29 -5.65
N LEU A 71 6.58 15.91 -4.88
CA LEU A 71 7.33 14.67 -5.11
C LEU A 71 6.62 13.48 -4.49
N GLY A 72 6.43 12.41 -5.26
CA GLY A 72 6.02 11.12 -4.73
C GLY A 72 7.11 10.52 -3.83
N LEU A 73 6.77 9.51 -3.01
CA LEU A 73 7.68 8.98 -1.98
C LEU A 73 8.98 8.44 -2.57
N ALA A 74 8.93 7.74 -3.70
CA ALA A 74 10.13 7.21 -4.36
C ALA A 74 11.04 8.35 -4.87
N GLU A 75 10.45 9.37 -5.52
CA GLU A 75 11.16 10.56 -5.98
C GLU A 75 11.76 11.35 -4.81
N LEU A 76 11.00 11.46 -3.72
CA LEU A 76 11.45 12.13 -2.49
C LEU A 76 12.65 11.40 -1.87
N CYS A 77 12.63 10.07 -1.81
CA CYS A 77 13.77 9.28 -1.32
C CYS A 77 14.99 9.43 -2.24
N ALA A 78 14.80 9.41 -3.56
CA ALA A 78 15.89 9.63 -4.51
C ALA A 78 16.52 11.02 -4.36
N ALA A 79 15.71 12.06 -4.28
CA ALA A 79 16.17 13.43 -4.05
C ALA A 79 16.88 13.59 -2.69
N ALA A 80 16.41 12.90 -1.65
CA ALA A 80 17.05 12.91 -0.33
C ALA A 80 18.42 12.19 -0.33
N ALA A 81 18.57 11.09 -1.09
CA ALA A 81 19.85 10.39 -1.25
C ALA A 81 20.92 11.29 -1.90
N GLU A 82 20.51 12.09 -2.89
CA GLU A 82 21.37 13.02 -3.59
C GLU A 82 21.73 14.25 -2.73
N ALA A 83 20.71 14.93 -2.18
CA ALA A 83 20.89 16.20 -1.48
C ALA A 83 21.44 16.03 -0.05
N CYS A 84 21.27 14.87 0.59
CA CYS A 84 21.72 14.58 1.95
C CYS A 84 22.33 13.17 2.02
N PRO A 85 23.56 12.97 1.50
CA PRO A 85 24.23 11.67 1.49
C PRO A 85 24.24 11.01 2.87
N GLY A 86 23.90 9.73 2.90
CA GLY A 86 23.83 8.94 4.13
C GLY A 86 22.51 9.08 4.92
N LEU A 87 21.57 9.94 4.52
CA LEU A 87 20.26 10.03 5.17
C LEU A 87 19.36 8.84 4.81
N VAL A 88 19.29 8.53 3.53
CA VAL A 88 18.63 7.34 2.96
C VAL A 88 19.63 6.60 2.07
N PRO A 89 19.39 5.32 1.74
CA PRO A 89 20.26 4.58 0.86
C PRO A 89 20.28 5.15 -0.55
N GLY A 90 21.45 5.08 -1.18
CA GLY A 90 21.60 5.41 -2.59
C GLY A 90 21.08 4.30 -3.52
N PRO A 91 20.99 4.58 -4.84
CA PRO A 91 20.45 3.64 -5.81
C PRO A 91 21.24 2.32 -5.88
N GLU A 92 22.56 2.34 -5.71
CA GLU A 92 23.40 1.15 -5.73
C GLU A 92 23.12 0.21 -4.55
N GLN A 93 22.93 0.77 -3.34
CA GLN A 93 22.58 0.00 -2.14
C GLN A 93 21.21 -0.67 -2.28
N LEU A 94 20.22 0.06 -2.80
CA LEU A 94 18.89 -0.48 -3.06
C LEU A 94 18.91 -1.56 -4.15
N ALA A 95 19.68 -1.36 -5.22
CA ALA A 95 19.82 -2.34 -6.29
C ALA A 95 20.48 -3.62 -5.79
N ALA A 96 21.51 -3.49 -4.93
CA ALA A 96 22.16 -4.64 -4.30
C ALA A 96 21.21 -5.45 -3.42
N ASP A 97 20.36 -4.77 -2.61
CA ASP A 97 19.34 -5.46 -1.81
C ASP A 97 18.25 -6.09 -2.70
N ARG A 98 17.80 -5.42 -3.74
CA ARG A 98 16.78 -5.96 -4.66
C ARG A 98 17.22 -7.22 -5.40
N ALA A 99 18.51 -7.39 -5.62
CA ALA A 99 19.09 -8.59 -6.24
C ALA A 99 19.11 -9.82 -5.31
N ARG A 100 18.77 -9.65 -4.02
CA ARG A 100 18.87 -10.69 -3.00
C ARG A 100 17.51 -11.16 -2.51
N PRO A 101 17.38 -12.44 -2.08
CA PRO A 101 16.23 -12.89 -1.29
C PRO A 101 16.07 -12.05 -0.03
N GLN A 102 14.87 -11.91 0.49
CA GLN A 102 14.56 -11.04 1.63
C GLN A 102 15.45 -11.32 2.86
N ALA A 103 15.75 -12.58 3.14
CA ALA A 103 16.59 -12.98 4.27
C ALA A 103 18.09 -12.65 4.09
N ALA A 104 18.51 -12.32 2.88
CA ALA A 104 19.90 -12.01 2.53
C ALA A 104 20.15 -10.52 2.25
N LYS A 105 19.14 -9.67 2.44
CA LYS A 105 19.25 -8.21 2.30
C LYS A 105 19.95 -7.58 3.51
N GLU A 106 20.63 -6.48 3.28
CA GLU A 106 21.18 -5.62 4.35
C GLU A 106 20.06 -4.87 5.12
N GLY A 107 18.92 -4.63 4.49
CA GLY A 107 17.82 -3.91 5.07
C GLY A 107 17.96 -2.38 4.97
N TRP A 108 18.51 -1.89 3.87
CA TRP A 108 18.63 -0.47 3.60
C TRP A 108 17.30 0.28 3.56
N GLU A 109 16.21 -0.37 3.15
CA GLU A 109 14.88 0.22 3.12
C GLU A 109 14.36 0.67 4.50
N VAL A 110 14.93 0.15 5.60
CA VAL A 110 14.60 0.62 6.96
C VAL A 110 14.92 2.10 7.12
N ASP A 111 15.97 2.58 6.47
CA ASP A 111 16.37 3.98 6.51
C ASP A 111 15.42 4.87 5.70
N GLN A 112 14.87 4.36 4.58
CA GLN A 112 13.76 5.02 3.86
C GLN A 112 12.49 5.07 4.72
N GLY A 113 12.18 4.00 5.44
CA GLY A 113 11.05 3.96 6.38
C GLY A 113 11.19 4.97 7.51
N LEU A 114 12.40 5.14 8.05
CA LEU A 114 12.70 6.15 9.08
C LEU A 114 12.50 7.56 8.54
N PHE A 115 12.96 7.85 7.32
CA PHE A 115 12.79 9.14 6.66
C PHE A 115 11.32 9.43 6.35
N ALA A 116 10.61 8.48 5.74
CA ALA A 116 9.17 8.61 5.44
C ALA A 116 8.35 8.86 6.72
N ALA A 117 8.64 8.10 7.79
CA ALA A 117 7.99 8.31 9.09
C ALA A 117 8.23 9.70 9.65
N ALA A 118 9.46 10.22 9.54
CA ALA A 118 9.79 11.55 10.04
C ALA A 118 9.08 12.67 9.25
N VAL A 119 9.00 12.56 7.92
CA VAL A 119 8.24 13.48 7.07
C VAL A 119 6.76 13.43 7.40
N LEU A 120 6.18 12.22 7.49
CA LEU A 120 4.77 12.02 7.82
C LEU A 120 4.41 12.52 9.24
N ARG A 121 5.34 12.60 10.18
CA ARG A 121 5.12 13.19 11.51
C ARG A 121 4.88 14.71 11.45
N GLY A 122 5.49 15.41 10.49
CA GLY A 122 5.24 16.82 10.24
C GLY A 122 3.81 17.04 9.72
N PRO A 123 2.96 17.85 10.38
CA PRO A 123 1.59 18.06 9.91
C PRO A 123 1.54 18.64 8.49
N ARG A 124 2.34 19.63 8.20
CA ARG A 124 2.38 20.34 6.91
C ARG A 124 3.05 19.47 5.83
N GLU A 125 4.22 18.93 6.14
CA GLU A 125 5.03 18.12 5.25
C GLU A 125 4.33 16.80 4.91
N GLY A 126 3.80 16.15 5.91
CA GLY A 126 3.11 14.86 5.74
C GLY A 126 1.80 14.97 4.96
N LEU A 127 1.00 16.03 5.17
CA LEU A 127 -0.19 16.27 4.36
C LEU A 127 0.19 16.57 2.90
N HIS A 128 1.23 17.37 2.66
CA HIS A 128 1.72 17.64 1.31
C HIS A 128 2.23 16.37 0.63
N LEU A 129 2.94 15.48 1.34
CA LEU A 129 3.35 14.18 0.80
C LEU A 129 2.14 13.30 0.45
N LEU A 130 1.12 13.23 1.33
CA LEU A 130 -0.11 12.48 1.03
C LEU A 130 -0.87 13.04 -0.17
N GLU A 131 -0.87 14.34 -0.37
CA GLU A 131 -1.42 14.97 -1.57
C GLU A 131 -0.59 14.65 -2.81
N ALA A 132 0.74 14.69 -2.72
CA ALA A 132 1.63 14.32 -3.81
C ALA A 132 1.43 12.86 -4.25
N MET A 133 1.26 11.94 -3.29
CA MET A 133 1.01 10.51 -3.57
C MET A 133 -0.35 10.25 -4.24
N ARG A 134 -1.30 11.15 -4.14
CA ARG A 134 -2.60 11.04 -4.82
C ARG A 134 -2.64 11.70 -6.20
N ARG A 135 -1.54 12.24 -6.71
CA ARG A 135 -1.49 12.73 -8.10
C ARG A 135 -1.57 11.57 -9.07
N PRO A 136 -2.17 11.77 -10.25
CA PRO A 136 -2.15 10.76 -11.30
C PRO A 136 -0.72 10.35 -11.65
N THR A 137 -0.51 9.06 -11.87
CA THR A 137 0.79 8.55 -12.32
C THR A 137 1.11 9.00 -13.74
N PRO A 138 2.39 9.17 -14.10
CA PRO A 138 2.77 9.46 -15.49
C PRO A 138 2.25 8.41 -16.48
N ARG A 139 2.22 7.13 -16.07
CA ARG A 139 1.70 6.03 -16.87
C ARG A 139 0.20 6.20 -17.18
N ALA A 140 -0.60 6.58 -16.18
CA ALA A 140 -2.03 6.84 -16.38
C ALA A 140 -2.26 8.07 -17.25
N LEU A 141 -1.51 9.17 -17.05
CA LEU A 141 -1.61 10.36 -17.88
C LEU A 141 -1.27 10.07 -19.35
N ALA A 142 -0.28 9.23 -19.61
CA ALA A 142 0.07 8.82 -20.97
C ALA A 142 -1.00 7.92 -21.64
N ALA A 143 -1.77 7.15 -20.84
CA ALA A 143 -2.76 6.20 -21.35
C ALA A 143 -4.20 6.75 -21.36
N GLN A 144 -4.48 7.91 -20.74
CA GLN A 144 -5.84 8.39 -20.47
C GLN A 144 -6.67 8.62 -21.74
N ASP A 145 -6.09 9.19 -22.80
CA ASP A 145 -6.83 9.49 -24.04
C ASP A 145 -7.21 8.21 -24.79
N ALA A 146 -6.30 7.23 -24.81
CA ALA A 146 -6.58 5.91 -25.39
C ALA A 146 -7.71 5.22 -24.60
N TYR A 147 -7.65 5.22 -23.27
CA TYR A 147 -8.70 4.66 -22.42
C TYR A 147 -10.05 5.37 -22.61
N ARG A 148 -10.07 6.69 -22.60
CA ARG A 148 -11.32 7.47 -22.80
C ARG A 148 -11.99 7.14 -24.12
N SER A 149 -11.19 6.94 -25.18
CA SER A 149 -11.68 6.60 -26.52
C SER A 149 -12.17 5.15 -26.61
N ALA A 150 -11.39 4.18 -26.12
CA ALA A 150 -11.71 2.76 -26.22
C ALA A 150 -12.73 2.29 -25.19
N GLY A 151 -12.74 2.91 -24.00
CA GLY A 151 -13.52 2.47 -22.85
C GLY A 151 -12.91 1.26 -22.12
N GLU A 152 -11.71 0.82 -22.53
CA GLU A 152 -11.03 -0.35 -21.97
C GLU A 152 -9.52 -0.17 -21.94
N ALA A 153 -8.86 -0.83 -20.99
CA ALA A 153 -7.41 -0.93 -20.87
C ALA A 153 -7.00 -2.27 -20.25
N ASP A 154 -6.09 -2.98 -20.91
CA ASP A 154 -5.43 -4.17 -20.35
C ASP A 154 -4.04 -3.77 -19.85
N LEU A 155 -3.86 -3.75 -18.53
CA LEU A 155 -2.61 -3.38 -17.89
C LEU A 155 -1.75 -4.60 -17.52
N GLY A 156 -2.27 -5.80 -17.84
CA GLY A 156 -1.63 -7.07 -17.57
C GLY A 156 -2.12 -7.75 -16.30
N SER A 157 -1.90 -7.20 -15.13
CA SER A 157 -2.45 -7.77 -13.88
C SER A 157 -3.81 -7.20 -13.48
N VAL A 158 -4.28 -6.16 -14.19
CA VAL A 158 -5.61 -5.55 -14.02
C VAL A 158 -6.19 -5.22 -15.39
N ARG A 159 -7.46 -5.54 -15.60
CA ARG A 159 -8.27 -5.04 -16.72
C ARG A 159 -9.23 -3.98 -16.24
N LEU A 160 -9.36 -2.93 -17.00
CA LEU A 160 -10.27 -1.84 -16.77
C LEU A 160 -11.23 -1.73 -17.95
N GLU A 161 -12.53 -1.76 -17.69
CA GLU A 161 -13.58 -1.60 -18.69
C GLU A 161 -14.62 -0.59 -18.20
N ARG A 162 -15.00 0.37 -19.05
CA ARG A 162 -16.11 1.29 -18.76
C ARG A 162 -17.37 0.80 -19.45
N ARG A 163 -18.42 0.56 -18.68
CA ARG A 163 -19.75 0.16 -19.17
C ARG A 163 -20.78 1.05 -18.50
N GLU A 164 -21.59 1.75 -19.29
CA GLU A 164 -22.72 2.56 -18.81
C GLU A 164 -22.39 3.51 -17.64
N GLY A 165 -21.22 4.15 -17.68
CA GLY A 165 -20.76 5.07 -16.63
C GLY A 165 -20.13 4.39 -15.40
N ILE A 166 -19.98 3.08 -15.41
CA ILE A 166 -19.32 2.30 -14.35
C ILE A 166 -17.98 1.79 -14.86
N ALA A 167 -16.90 2.02 -14.10
CA ALA A 167 -15.58 1.45 -14.37
C ALA A 167 -15.42 0.11 -13.65
N HIS A 168 -15.25 -0.98 -14.39
CA HIS A 168 -15.02 -2.32 -13.87
C HIS A 168 -13.50 -2.61 -13.85
N LEU A 169 -12.92 -2.70 -12.66
CA LEU A 169 -11.54 -3.10 -12.42
C LEU A 169 -11.51 -4.57 -12.05
N THR A 170 -10.95 -5.40 -12.94
CA THR A 170 -10.81 -6.84 -12.70
C THR A 170 -9.36 -7.19 -12.45
N MET A 171 -9.05 -7.71 -11.26
CA MET A 171 -7.72 -8.24 -10.94
C MET A 171 -7.50 -9.57 -11.66
N CYS A 172 -6.40 -9.69 -12.41
CA CYS A 172 -6.14 -10.78 -13.35
C CYS A 172 -4.85 -11.57 -13.04
N ARG A 173 -4.42 -11.64 -11.78
CA ARG A 173 -3.30 -12.50 -11.36
C ARG A 173 -3.80 -13.93 -11.08
N GLU A 174 -4.17 -14.59 -12.17
CA GLU A 174 -4.83 -15.90 -12.16
C GLU A 174 -3.94 -17.03 -11.64
N ASP A 175 -2.62 -16.89 -11.76
CA ASP A 175 -1.57 -17.81 -11.36
C ASP A 175 -1.36 -17.86 -9.84
N CYS A 176 -1.61 -16.74 -9.16
CA CYS A 176 -1.30 -16.56 -7.73
C CYS A 176 -2.49 -16.05 -6.90
N LEU A 177 -3.73 -16.30 -7.34
CA LEU A 177 -4.96 -15.96 -6.61
C LEU A 177 -5.08 -14.47 -6.31
N ASN A 178 -4.72 -13.62 -7.26
CA ASN A 178 -4.65 -12.17 -7.10
C ASN A 178 -3.80 -11.71 -5.91
N ALA A 179 -2.72 -12.46 -5.59
CA ALA A 179 -1.76 -12.02 -4.60
C ALA A 179 -0.95 -10.84 -5.13
N GLU A 180 -0.86 -9.79 -4.30
CA GLU A 180 -0.30 -8.49 -4.67
C GLU A 180 1.22 -8.46 -4.59
N ASP A 181 1.85 -7.92 -5.63
CA ASP A 181 3.27 -7.55 -5.70
C ASP A 181 3.42 -6.15 -6.32
N GLU A 182 4.64 -5.66 -6.54
CA GLU A 182 4.90 -4.33 -7.10
C GLU A 182 4.19 -4.11 -8.44
N ARG A 183 4.14 -5.13 -9.31
CA ARG A 183 3.43 -5.06 -10.59
C ARG A 183 1.92 -4.87 -10.39
N GLN A 184 1.32 -5.63 -9.47
CA GLN A 184 -0.11 -5.50 -9.17
C GLN A 184 -0.44 -4.11 -8.63
N VAL A 185 0.41 -3.54 -7.76
CA VAL A 185 0.22 -2.18 -7.25
C VAL A 185 0.31 -1.14 -8.37
N ASP A 186 1.29 -1.27 -9.27
CA ASP A 186 1.46 -0.34 -10.40
C ASP A 186 0.28 -0.38 -11.38
N ASP A 187 -0.18 -1.58 -11.73
CA ASP A 187 -1.33 -1.76 -12.62
C ASP A 187 -2.64 -1.30 -11.96
N MET A 188 -2.86 -1.60 -10.65
CA MET A 188 -4.02 -1.12 -9.89
C MET A 188 -4.03 0.41 -9.79
N GLU A 189 -2.88 1.02 -9.48
CA GLU A 189 -2.80 2.48 -9.38
C GLU A 189 -3.09 3.14 -10.72
N THR A 190 -2.56 2.58 -11.81
CA THR A 190 -2.84 3.06 -13.18
C THR A 190 -4.33 2.93 -13.53
N ALA A 191 -4.95 1.77 -13.23
CA ALA A 191 -6.38 1.55 -13.48
C ALA A 191 -7.27 2.50 -12.68
N VAL A 192 -6.96 2.71 -11.40
CA VAL A 192 -7.66 3.64 -10.53
C VAL A 192 -7.53 5.08 -11.04
N ASP A 193 -6.33 5.51 -11.41
CA ASP A 193 -6.09 6.82 -11.98
C ASP A 193 -6.92 7.04 -13.25
N LEU A 194 -6.89 6.10 -14.18
CA LEU A 194 -7.66 6.16 -15.44
C LEU A 194 -9.17 6.29 -15.17
N ALA A 195 -9.71 5.46 -14.26
CA ALA A 195 -11.12 5.50 -13.89
C ALA A 195 -11.51 6.82 -13.21
N LEU A 196 -10.65 7.38 -12.36
CA LEU A 196 -10.91 8.65 -11.68
C LEU A 196 -10.76 9.86 -12.61
N LEU A 197 -9.83 9.81 -13.58
CA LEU A 197 -9.62 10.85 -14.59
C LEU A 197 -10.71 10.91 -15.66
N ASP A 198 -11.47 9.83 -15.87
CA ASP A 198 -12.48 9.77 -16.91
C ASP A 198 -13.81 10.41 -16.41
N PRO A 199 -14.25 11.55 -16.97
CA PRO A 199 -15.49 12.21 -16.54
C PRO A 199 -16.76 11.38 -16.84
N ALA A 200 -16.67 10.40 -17.75
CA ALA A 200 -17.79 9.50 -18.05
C ALA A 200 -17.96 8.38 -17.03
N VAL A 201 -17.03 8.22 -16.07
CA VAL A 201 -17.12 7.26 -14.98
C VAL A 201 -17.74 7.93 -13.76
N GLU A 202 -18.83 7.37 -13.25
CA GLU A 202 -19.53 7.86 -12.05
C GLU A 202 -19.27 6.98 -10.82
N ALA A 203 -19.09 5.67 -11.01
CA ALA A 203 -18.80 4.71 -9.96
C ALA A 203 -17.80 3.64 -10.44
N LEU A 204 -17.16 2.93 -9.50
CA LEU A 204 -16.23 1.85 -9.80
C LEU A 204 -16.74 0.53 -9.21
N VAL A 205 -16.38 -0.58 -9.86
CA VAL A 205 -16.54 -1.95 -9.37
C VAL A 205 -15.17 -2.60 -9.36
N VAL A 206 -14.75 -3.16 -8.22
CA VAL A 206 -13.51 -3.92 -8.09
C VAL A 206 -13.84 -5.38 -7.80
N ARG A 207 -13.33 -6.29 -8.63
CA ARG A 207 -13.57 -7.73 -8.52
C ARG A 207 -12.33 -8.53 -8.90
N GLY A 208 -12.24 -9.77 -8.42
CA GLY A 208 -11.26 -10.74 -8.91
C GLY A 208 -11.70 -11.48 -10.16
N GLY A 209 -10.75 -11.81 -11.03
CA GLY A 209 -10.97 -12.64 -12.22
C GLY A 209 -11.08 -14.14 -11.90
N LYS A 210 -11.30 -14.94 -12.94
CA LYS A 210 -11.33 -16.41 -12.84
C LYS A 210 -9.90 -16.94 -12.77
N MET A 211 -9.65 -17.88 -11.86
CA MET A 211 -8.33 -18.42 -11.60
C MET A 211 -7.95 -19.56 -12.55
N THR A 212 -6.67 -19.65 -12.88
CA THR A 212 -6.05 -20.80 -13.54
C THR A 212 -5.37 -21.74 -12.52
N HIS A 213 -5.15 -21.27 -11.30
CA HIS A 213 -4.58 -22.05 -10.21
C HIS A 213 -5.34 -23.38 -10.00
N PRO A 214 -4.69 -24.56 -9.92
CA PRO A 214 -5.35 -25.87 -9.97
C PRO A 214 -6.50 -26.03 -8.98
N ARG A 215 -6.33 -25.57 -7.74
CA ARG A 215 -7.36 -25.68 -6.67
C ARG A 215 -8.59 -24.80 -6.90
N TYR A 216 -8.45 -23.71 -7.66
CA TYR A 216 -9.50 -22.70 -7.87
C TYR A 216 -9.83 -22.50 -9.34
N ARG A 217 -9.43 -23.43 -10.19
CA ARG A 217 -9.60 -23.33 -11.65
C ARG A 217 -11.04 -23.00 -12.04
N GLY A 218 -11.19 -21.95 -12.81
CA GLY A 218 -12.49 -21.47 -13.30
C GLY A 218 -13.32 -20.69 -12.27
N ARG A 219 -12.95 -20.72 -10.98
CA ARG A 219 -13.61 -19.94 -9.93
C ARG A 219 -13.01 -18.54 -9.85
N ARG A 220 -13.83 -17.56 -9.52
CA ARG A 220 -13.35 -16.22 -9.19
C ARG A 220 -12.77 -16.19 -7.77
N VAL A 221 -11.73 -15.37 -7.56
CA VAL A 221 -11.14 -15.13 -6.24
C VAL A 221 -10.84 -13.65 -6.14
N PHE A 222 -11.26 -13.00 -5.04
CA PHE A 222 -11.00 -11.58 -4.86
C PHE A 222 -9.50 -11.32 -4.70
N SER A 223 -8.88 -11.71 -3.59
CA SER A 223 -7.42 -11.59 -3.41
C SER A 223 -6.90 -12.44 -2.25
N ALA A 224 -5.72 -13.04 -2.45
CA ALA A 224 -4.97 -13.74 -1.41
C ALA A 224 -4.05 -12.82 -0.57
N GLY A 225 -4.08 -11.51 -0.81
CA GLY A 225 -3.26 -10.52 -0.10
C GLY A 225 -1.84 -10.41 -0.65
N ILE A 226 -0.86 -10.10 0.19
CA ILE A 226 0.53 -9.94 -0.24
C ILE A 226 1.10 -11.24 -0.83
N ASN A 227 1.83 -11.13 -1.92
CA ASN A 227 2.51 -12.27 -2.53
C ASN A 227 3.72 -12.70 -1.68
N LEU A 228 3.53 -13.68 -0.80
CA LEU A 228 4.57 -14.17 0.11
C LEU A 228 5.77 -14.79 -0.63
N LYS A 229 5.56 -15.37 -1.83
CA LYS A 229 6.65 -15.85 -2.68
C LYS A 229 7.50 -14.69 -3.21
N ALA A 230 6.86 -13.61 -3.63
CA ALA A 230 7.55 -12.39 -4.06
C ALA A 230 8.29 -11.72 -2.88
N LEU A 231 7.68 -11.69 -1.69
CA LEU A 231 8.34 -11.20 -0.47
C LEU A 231 9.57 -12.06 -0.12
N HIS A 232 9.45 -13.39 -0.12
CA HIS A 232 10.58 -14.30 0.11
C HIS A 232 11.73 -14.06 -0.87
N ALA A 233 11.39 -13.87 -2.14
CA ALA A 233 12.36 -13.60 -3.20
C ALA A 233 12.94 -12.17 -3.17
N GLY A 234 12.56 -11.34 -2.19
CA GLY A 234 13.06 -9.97 -2.05
C GLY A 234 12.47 -8.95 -3.04
N ARG A 235 11.36 -9.30 -3.72
CA ARG A 235 10.70 -8.47 -4.74
C ARG A 235 9.52 -7.64 -4.22
N ILE A 236 9.41 -7.48 -2.91
CA ILE A 236 8.44 -6.60 -2.26
C ILE A 236 9.21 -5.50 -1.56
N GLY A 237 9.11 -4.28 -2.05
CA GLY A 237 9.79 -3.10 -1.49
C GLY A 237 8.93 -2.37 -0.47
N LEU A 238 9.58 -1.68 0.46
CA LEU A 238 8.89 -0.83 1.42
C LEU A 238 8.21 0.37 0.74
N VAL A 239 8.98 1.09 -0.07
CA VAL A 239 8.52 2.33 -0.74
C VAL A 239 7.62 2.00 -1.92
N ASP A 240 8.08 1.14 -2.82
CA ASP A 240 7.42 0.87 -4.10
C ASP A 240 6.21 -0.06 -3.98
N PHE A 241 6.05 -0.75 -2.85
CA PHE A 241 4.88 -1.58 -2.58
C PHE A 241 4.14 -1.16 -1.31
N LEU A 242 4.73 -1.38 -0.12
CA LEU A 242 4.00 -1.30 1.14
C LEU A 242 3.45 0.09 1.44
N LEU A 243 4.26 1.14 1.24
CA LEU A 243 3.84 2.52 1.46
C LEU A 243 3.07 3.08 0.26
N ARG A 244 3.52 2.79 -0.97
CA ARG A 244 2.84 3.22 -2.20
C ARG A 244 1.41 2.70 -2.26
N ARG A 245 1.19 1.45 -1.86
CA ARG A 245 -0.14 0.85 -1.83
C ARG A 245 -1.13 1.66 -0.98
N GLU A 246 -0.73 2.01 0.24
CA GLU A 246 -1.60 2.72 1.19
C GLU A 246 -1.80 4.20 0.83
N MET A 247 -0.72 4.88 0.44
CA MET A 247 -0.74 6.31 0.12
C MET A 247 -1.10 6.61 -1.34
N GLY A 248 -0.96 5.62 -2.25
CA GLY A 248 -1.31 5.68 -3.67
C GLY A 248 -2.74 5.20 -3.91
N TYR A 249 -2.90 4.04 -4.58
CA TYR A 249 -4.20 3.67 -5.14
C TYR A 249 -5.32 3.50 -4.11
N ILE A 250 -5.04 3.01 -2.88
CA ILE A 250 -6.08 2.92 -1.85
C ILE A 250 -6.51 4.32 -1.38
N ALA A 251 -5.55 5.23 -1.16
CA ALA A 251 -5.88 6.61 -0.80
C ALA A 251 -6.63 7.33 -1.94
N LYS A 252 -6.30 7.04 -3.21
CA LYS A 252 -7.00 7.57 -4.40
C LYS A 252 -8.43 7.04 -4.50
N LEU A 253 -8.65 5.74 -4.30
CA LEU A 253 -10.00 5.15 -4.21
C LEU A 253 -10.81 5.82 -3.10
N ASN A 254 -10.20 6.03 -1.93
CA ASN A 254 -10.90 6.60 -0.79
C ASN A 254 -11.17 8.11 -0.95
N ARG A 255 -10.16 8.90 -1.36
CA ARG A 255 -10.19 10.37 -1.31
C ARG A 255 -10.21 11.06 -2.68
N GLY A 256 -10.06 10.31 -3.77
CA GLY A 256 -9.88 10.86 -5.11
C GLY A 256 -8.45 11.34 -5.40
N LEU A 257 -8.28 11.85 -6.60
CA LEU A 257 -7.01 12.40 -7.06
C LEU A 257 -6.73 13.78 -6.46
N SER A 258 -5.46 14.14 -6.39
CA SER A 258 -4.99 15.51 -6.14
C SER A 258 -4.44 16.06 -7.46
N ASP A 259 -5.09 17.07 -8.00
CA ASP A 259 -4.73 17.71 -9.28
C ASP A 259 -3.97 19.03 -9.11
N GLY A 260 -3.79 19.47 -7.85
CA GLY A 260 -3.17 20.77 -7.53
C GLY A 260 -4.11 21.95 -7.66
N GLY A 261 -5.39 21.74 -7.96
CA GLY A 261 -6.44 22.76 -7.97
C GLY A 261 -6.72 23.36 -6.59
N GLY A 262 -7.52 24.43 -6.55
CA GLY A 262 -7.96 25.06 -5.30
C GLY A 262 -8.70 24.08 -4.40
N TRP A 263 -8.64 24.29 -3.08
CA TRP A 263 -9.31 23.39 -2.11
C TRP A 263 -10.82 23.25 -2.37
N TRP A 264 -11.46 24.22 -3.01
CA TRP A 264 -12.89 24.23 -3.36
C TRP A 264 -13.19 23.49 -4.67
N GLU A 265 -12.19 23.26 -5.54
CA GLU A 265 -12.32 22.59 -6.84
C GLU A 265 -11.88 21.11 -6.79
N ARG A 266 -11.37 20.66 -5.64
CA ARG A 266 -10.84 19.27 -5.53
C ARG A 266 -11.92 18.26 -5.85
N PRO A 267 -11.74 17.44 -6.91
CA PRO A 267 -12.66 16.35 -7.18
C PRO A 267 -12.62 15.38 -6.01
N GLY A 268 -13.78 14.99 -5.50
CA GLY A 268 -13.89 13.89 -4.55
C GLY A 268 -13.53 12.56 -5.21
N GLY A 269 -13.27 11.53 -4.41
CA GLY A 269 -13.22 10.16 -4.92
C GLY A 269 -14.59 9.75 -5.47
N LYS A 270 -14.60 8.87 -6.46
CA LYS A 270 -15.82 8.27 -6.97
C LYS A 270 -16.24 7.10 -6.07
N PRO A 271 -17.55 6.89 -5.83
CA PRO A 271 -18.00 5.72 -5.06
C PRO A 271 -17.58 4.42 -5.72
N TRP A 272 -17.36 3.38 -4.92
CA TRP A 272 -16.96 2.10 -5.45
C TRP A 272 -17.50 0.89 -4.69
N LEU A 273 -17.79 -0.14 -5.45
CA LEU A 273 -18.31 -1.42 -5.03
C LEU A 273 -17.18 -2.46 -5.04
N ALA A 274 -17.00 -3.20 -3.96
CA ALA A 274 -16.19 -4.42 -3.96
C ALA A 274 -17.08 -5.66 -4.10
N VAL A 275 -16.71 -6.56 -5.02
CA VAL A 275 -17.42 -7.84 -5.25
C VAL A 275 -16.50 -8.99 -4.84
N VAL A 276 -16.86 -9.67 -3.75
CA VAL A 276 -16.01 -10.68 -3.11
C VAL A 276 -16.45 -12.09 -3.48
N ASP A 277 -15.69 -12.71 -4.37
CA ASP A 277 -15.80 -14.14 -4.67
C ASP A 277 -14.75 -14.91 -3.87
N GLY A 278 -15.13 -16.03 -3.30
CA GLY A 278 -14.27 -17.00 -2.63
C GLY A 278 -13.61 -16.47 -1.36
N PHE A 279 -12.70 -15.53 -1.45
CA PHE A 279 -12.08 -14.94 -0.26
C PHE A 279 -11.39 -13.59 -0.52
N ALA A 280 -11.28 -12.80 0.56
CA ALA A 280 -10.42 -11.63 0.66
C ALA A 280 -9.49 -11.78 1.87
N ILE A 281 -8.20 -11.99 1.60
CA ILE A 281 -7.18 -12.21 2.63
C ILE A 281 -6.20 -11.05 2.65
N GLY A 282 -5.69 -10.68 3.82
CA GLY A 282 -4.64 -9.69 3.99
C GLY A 282 -4.95 -8.38 3.25
N GLY A 283 -4.16 -8.05 2.23
CA GLY A 283 -4.37 -6.88 1.37
C GLY A 283 -5.75 -6.83 0.73
N GLY A 284 -6.30 -7.96 0.30
CA GLY A 284 -7.66 -8.03 -0.23
C GLY A 284 -8.72 -7.62 0.81
N CYS A 285 -8.61 -8.09 2.06
CA CYS A 285 -9.51 -7.68 3.12
C CYS A 285 -9.34 -6.19 3.50
N GLN A 286 -8.13 -5.64 3.38
CA GLN A 286 -7.89 -4.21 3.59
C GLN A 286 -8.64 -3.32 2.60
N LEU A 287 -8.76 -3.77 1.33
CA LEU A 287 -9.52 -3.05 0.31
C LEU A 287 -10.99 -2.89 0.71
N LEU A 288 -11.59 -3.94 1.26
CA LEU A 288 -13.00 -3.91 1.68
C LEU A 288 -13.28 -2.83 2.72
N LEU A 289 -12.31 -2.55 3.61
CA LEU A 289 -12.42 -1.51 4.64
C LEU A 289 -12.36 -0.07 4.07
N ALA A 290 -12.13 0.09 2.79
CA ALA A 290 -12.14 1.38 2.10
C ALA A 290 -13.26 1.45 1.04
N ALA A 291 -14.01 0.35 0.82
CA ALA A 291 -15.11 0.30 -0.12
C ALA A 291 -16.36 1.00 0.44
N ASP A 292 -17.13 1.60 -0.44
CA ASP A 292 -18.41 2.24 -0.08
C ASP A 292 -19.55 1.23 0.02
N HIS A 293 -19.44 0.12 -0.70
CA HIS A 293 -20.36 -1.00 -0.64
C HIS A 293 -19.62 -2.29 -0.94
N VAL A 294 -19.94 -3.36 -0.23
CA VAL A 294 -19.33 -4.68 -0.38
C VAL A 294 -20.40 -5.74 -0.53
N ILE A 295 -20.39 -6.46 -1.65
CA ILE A 295 -21.23 -7.63 -1.84
C ILE A 295 -20.38 -8.89 -1.96
N ALA A 296 -20.88 -10.02 -1.48
CA ALA A 296 -20.09 -11.25 -1.43
C ALA A 296 -20.92 -12.49 -1.76
N GLY A 297 -20.24 -13.51 -2.33
CA GLY A 297 -20.81 -14.84 -2.45
C GLY A 297 -20.91 -15.53 -1.09
N ALA A 298 -21.95 -16.32 -0.83
CA ALA A 298 -22.23 -16.94 0.47
C ALA A 298 -21.14 -17.90 0.95
N ASP A 299 -20.33 -18.43 0.04
CA ASP A 299 -19.19 -19.32 0.37
C ASP A 299 -17.91 -18.53 0.73
N ALA A 300 -17.92 -17.21 0.62
CA ALA A 300 -16.75 -16.37 0.83
C ALA A 300 -16.35 -16.24 2.30
N TYR A 301 -15.08 -15.88 2.52
CA TYR A 301 -14.56 -15.56 3.85
C TYR A 301 -13.52 -14.42 3.79
N LEU A 302 -13.36 -13.75 4.92
CA LEU A 302 -12.45 -12.64 5.13
C LEU A 302 -11.38 -13.01 6.15
N SER A 303 -10.14 -12.55 5.97
CA SER A 303 -9.04 -12.82 6.91
C SER A 303 -7.99 -11.72 6.85
N LEU A 304 -7.49 -11.32 8.03
CA LEU A 304 -6.36 -10.39 8.18
C LEU A 304 -5.30 -11.00 9.10
N PRO A 305 -4.57 -12.05 8.67
CA PRO A 305 -3.66 -12.80 9.54
C PRO A 305 -2.31 -12.09 9.75
N ALA A 306 -2.29 -10.76 9.74
CA ALA A 306 -1.08 -9.96 9.70
C ALA A 306 -0.09 -10.24 10.85
N ALA A 307 -0.58 -10.38 12.09
CA ALA A 307 0.28 -10.73 13.21
C ALA A 307 0.83 -12.15 13.10
N GLN A 308 0.06 -13.08 12.52
CA GLN A 308 0.52 -14.44 12.25
C GLN A 308 1.60 -14.48 11.15
N GLU A 309 1.50 -13.60 10.16
CA GLU A 309 2.51 -13.39 9.11
C GLU A 309 3.67 -12.52 9.59
N GLY A 310 3.49 -11.78 10.68
CA GLY A 310 4.49 -10.94 11.35
C GLY A 310 4.60 -9.52 10.80
N ILE A 311 3.70 -9.11 9.91
CA ILE A 311 3.64 -7.77 9.29
C ILE A 311 2.53 -6.90 9.92
N VAL A 312 2.53 -5.61 9.58
CA VAL A 312 1.43 -4.69 9.91
C VAL A 312 0.51 -4.56 8.70
N PRO A 313 -0.82 -4.72 8.86
CA PRO A 313 -1.74 -4.75 7.72
C PRO A 313 -2.15 -3.33 7.27
N GLY A 314 -1.24 -2.55 6.72
CA GLY A 314 -1.51 -1.22 6.18
C GLY A 314 -2.39 -0.36 7.09
N ALA A 315 -3.35 0.36 6.53
CA ALA A 315 -4.32 1.16 7.27
C ALA A 315 -5.48 0.33 7.89
N ALA A 316 -5.46 -1.01 7.77
CA ALA A 316 -6.55 -1.83 8.33
C ALA A 316 -6.69 -1.70 9.85
N ASN A 317 -5.59 -1.53 10.60
CA ASN A 317 -5.69 -1.32 12.05
C ASN A 317 -6.51 -0.06 12.38
N LEU A 318 -6.35 1.01 11.59
CA LEU A 318 -7.11 2.24 11.75
C LEU A 318 -8.58 2.03 11.36
N ARG A 319 -8.82 1.51 10.16
CA ARG A 319 -10.15 1.36 9.56
C ARG A 319 -10.99 0.34 10.30
N LEU A 320 -10.49 -0.87 10.53
CA LEU A 320 -11.23 -1.93 11.20
C LEU A 320 -11.59 -1.55 12.65
N THR A 321 -10.71 -0.83 13.35
CA THR A 321 -11.01 -0.36 14.71
C THR A 321 -12.19 0.62 14.72
N ARG A 322 -12.33 1.43 13.69
CA ARG A 322 -13.43 2.40 13.53
C ARG A 322 -14.73 1.74 13.09
N HIS A 323 -14.68 0.85 12.11
CA HIS A 323 -15.86 0.18 11.55
C HIS A 323 -16.40 -0.91 12.48
N GLY A 324 -15.52 -1.80 12.97
CA GLY A 324 -15.89 -2.99 13.72
C GLY A 324 -15.67 -2.90 15.24
N GLY A 325 -15.07 -1.80 15.70
CA GLY A 325 -14.71 -1.62 17.10
C GLY A 325 -13.46 -2.40 17.53
N ALA A 326 -12.87 -1.97 18.65
CA ALA A 326 -11.57 -2.43 19.12
C ALA A 326 -11.52 -3.94 19.45
N ARG A 327 -12.63 -4.55 19.88
CA ARG A 327 -12.64 -5.99 20.24
C ARG A 327 -12.54 -6.87 19.02
N LEU A 328 -13.33 -6.60 17.98
CA LEU A 328 -13.28 -7.34 16.72
C LEU A 328 -11.94 -7.14 16.03
N ALA A 329 -11.45 -5.90 15.97
CA ALA A 329 -10.14 -5.60 15.37
C ALA A 329 -9.01 -6.43 15.99
N ARG A 330 -8.98 -6.56 17.34
CA ARG A 330 -7.99 -7.41 18.02
C ARG A 330 -8.14 -8.90 17.68
N GLN A 331 -9.35 -9.42 17.59
CA GLN A 331 -9.58 -10.83 17.25
C GLN A 331 -9.10 -11.12 15.81
N VAL A 332 -9.43 -10.24 14.89
CA VAL A 332 -9.09 -10.42 13.46
C VAL A 332 -7.59 -10.22 13.22
N ILE A 333 -7.00 -9.14 13.72
CA ILE A 333 -5.63 -8.75 13.41
C ILE A 333 -4.60 -9.49 14.28
N LEU A 334 -4.81 -9.55 15.60
CA LEU A 334 -3.83 -10.16 16.50
C LEU A 334 -3.96 -11.67 16.59
N LEU A 335 -5.19 -12.20 16.53
CA LEU A 335 -5.44 -13.64 16.66
C LEU A 335 -5.70 -14.33 15.32
N GLY A 336 -5.81 -13.58 14.22
CA GLY A 336 -6.04 -14.11 12.87
C GLY A 336 -7.42 -14.75 12.70
N ARG A 337 -8.43 -14.27 13.46
CA ARG A 337 -9.79 -14.79 13.31
C ARG A 337 -10.26 -14.61 11.88
N ARG A 338 -10.65 -15.73 11.26
CA ARG A 338 -11.32 -15.74 9.97
C ARG A 338 -12.81 -15.47 10.18
N ILE A 339 -13.42 -14.71 9.29
CA ILE A 339 -14.85 -14.36 9.30
C ILE A 339 -15.48 -14.92 8.03
N ARG A 340 -16.45 -15.84 8.15
CA ARG A 340 -17.28 -16.24 7.02
C ARG A 340 -18.34 -15.17 6.77
N VAL A 341 -18.66 -14.89 5.52
CA VAL A 341 -19.62 -13.80 5.18
C VAL A 341 -21.04 -14.04 5.70
N ILE A 342 -21.36 -15.27 6.04
CA ILE A 342 -22.66 -15.65 6.65
C ILE A 342 -22.70 -15.48 8.18
N GLU A 343 -21.56 -15.14 8.83
CA GLU A 343 -21.51 -14.89 10.27
C GLU A 343 -22.06 -13.50 10.61
N PRO A 344 -22.65 -13.30 11.79
CA PRO A 344 -23.18 -11.98 12.18
C PRO A 344 -22.16 -10.84 12.12
N ASP A 345 -20.89 -11.10 12.53
CA ASP A 345 -19.83 -10.09 12.52
C ASP A 345 -19.40 -9.69 11.09
N ALA A 346 -19.73 -10.49 10.08
CA ALA A 346 -19.42 -10.17 8.68
C ALA A 346 -20.14 -8.90 8.19
N ARG A 347 -21.27 -8.52 8.81
CA ARG A 347 -22.00 -7.28 8.50
C ARG A 347 -21.20 -5.99 8.75
N LEU A 348 -20.06 -6.11 9.41
CA LEU A 348 -19.11 -5.00 9.59
C LEU A 348 -18.11 -4.86 8.43
N PHE A 349 -18.20 -5.75 7.42
CA PHE A 349 -17.33 -5.79 6.26
C PHE A 349 -18.10 -5.97 4.95
N VAL A 350 -19.29 -6.58 5.00
CA VAL A 350 -20.09 -6.99 3.84
C VAL A 350 -21.51 -6.54 4.04
N ASP A 351 -22.06 -5.83 3.07
CA ASP A 351 -23.41 -5.27 3.11
C ASP A 351 -24.47 -6.26 2.60
N GLU A 352 -24.14 -7.02 1.54
CA GLU A 352 -25.06 -7.99 0.94
C GLU A 352 -24.36 -9.32 0.65
N VAL A 353 -25.06 -10.43 0.88
CA VAL A 353 -24.57 -11.78 0.59
C VAL A 353 -25.53 -12.47 -0.38
N HIS A 354 -25.00 -13.02 -1.45
CA HIS A 354 -25.75 -13.66 -2.52
C HIS A 354 -25.31 -15.13 -2.73
N ASP A 355 -26.28 -16.00 -3.03
CA ASP A 355 -26.06 -17.42 -3.34
C ASP A 355 -27.19 -17.90 -4.26
N PRO A 356 -26.91 -18.48 -5.40
CA PRO A 356 -25.59 -18.87 -5.94
C PRO A 356 -24.80 -17.71 -6.61
N GLU A 357 -23.66 -18.04 -7.26
CA GLU A 357 -22.77 -17.06 -7.96
C GLU A 357 -23.54 -16.24 -9.02
N GLU A 358 -24.53 -16.84 -9.69
CA GLU A 358 -25.38 -16.16 -10.68
C GLU A 358 -26.19 -15.02 -10.08
N GLU A 359 -26.64 -15.14 -8.83
CA GLU A 359 -27.33 -14.04 -8.12
C GLU A 359 -26.37 -12.93 -7.76
N LEU A 360 -25.12 -13.27 -7.37
CA LEU A 360 -24.08 -12.27 -7.14
C LEU A 360 -23.77 -11.50 -8.42
N ASP A 361 -23.61 -12.19 -9.56
CA ASP A 361 -23.38 -11.54 -10.86
C ASP A 361 -24.56 -10.62 -11.26
N ALA A 362 -25.78 -11.06 -11.02
CA ALA A 362 -27.00 -10.28 -11.32
C ALA A 362 -27.17 -9.04 -10.41
N ALA A 363 -26.64 -9.09 -9.18
CA ALA A 363 -26.74 -7.97 -8.23
C ALA A 363 -25.78 -6.81 -8.55
N VAL A 364 -24.63 -7.08 -9.20
CA VAL A 364 -23.57 -6.07 -9.43
C VAL A 364 -24.08 -4.80 -10.11
N PRO A 365 -24.83 -4.85 -11.25
CA PRO A 365 -25.30 -3.61 -11.90
C PRO A 365 -26.17 -2.76 -10.99
N GLY A 366 -27.17 -3.37 -10.33
CA GLY A 366 -28.09 -2.67 -9.43
C GLY A 366 -27.39 -2.06 -8.21
N CYS A 367 -26.39 -2.74 -7.65
CA CYS A 367 -25.58 -2.21 -6.55
C CYS A 367 -24.73 -1.02 -7.01
N ALA A 368 -24.08 -1.13 -8.18
CA ALA A 368 -23.27 -0.06 -8.73
C ALA A 368 -24.12 1.18 -9.10
N ASP A 369 -25.32 0.99 -9.64
CA ASP A 369 -26.24 2.08 -9.97
C ASP A 369 -26.68 2.88 -8.74
N ARG A 370 -26.89 2.22 -7.59
CA ARG A 370 -27.23 2.90 -6.32
C ARG A 370 -26.10 3.81 -5.81
N LEU A 371 -24.87 3.60 -6.25
CA LEU A 371 -23.73 4.41 -5.88
C LEU A 371 -23.50 5.64 -6.78
N ARG A 372 -24.31 5.82 -7.82
CA ARG A 372 -24.19 6.93 -8.77
C ARG A 372 -24.90 8.19 -8.28
N GLY A 373 -24.48 9.32 -8.81
CA GLY A 373 -25.11 10.62 -8.64
C GLY A 373 -24.37 11.56 -7.69
N GLU A 374 -24.57 12.85 -7.92
CA GLU A 374 -23.87 13.93 -7.23
C GLU A 374 -24.10 13.95 -5.72
N ALA A 375 -25.34 13.63 -5.29
CA ALA A 375 -25.66 13.59 -3.87
C ALA A 375 -24.95 12.43 -3.16
N VAL A 376 -24.79 11.27 -3.81
CA VAL A 376 -24.01 10.14 -3.27
C VAL A 376 -22.54 10.55 -3.13
N ALA A 377 -21.97 11.12 -4.18
CA ALA A 377 -20.56 11.56 -4.18
C ALA A 377 -20.31 12.63 -3.08
N ALA A 378 -21.22 13.58 -2.91
CA ALA A 378 -21.11 14.62 -1.88
C ALA A 378 -21.19 14.05 -0.45
N ASN A 379 -22.15 13.17 -0.18
CA ASN A 379 -22.28 12.52 1.14
C ASN A 379 -21.10 11.59 1.42
N ARG A 380 -20.65 10.81 0.42
CA ARG A 380 -19.46 9.99 0.52
C ARG A 380 -18.24 10.80 0.96
N ARG A 381 -18.02 11.97 0.35
CA ARG A 381 -16.92 12.85 0.75
C ARG A 381 -16.98 13.22 2.23
N MET A 382 -18.17 13.56 2.72
CA MET A 382 -18.36 13.90 4.14
C MET A 382 -18.15 12.69 5.06
N LEU A 383 -18.56 11.48 4.64
CA LEU A 383 -18.31 10.25 5.38
C LEU A 383 -16.82 9.96 5.47
N VAL A 384 -16.08 10.03 4.36
CA VAL A 384 -14.63 9.82 4.33
C VAL A 384 -13.88 10.80 5.25
N GLU A 385 -14.28 12.08 5.26
CA GLU A 385 -13.69 13.07 6.17
C GLU A 385 -13.98 12.77 7.66
N ALA A 386 -15.16 12.26 7.96
CA ALA A 386 -15.54 11.88 9.33
C ALA A 386 -14.85 10.60 9.80
N GLU A 387 -14.80 9.59 8.93
CA GLU A 387 -14.23 8.27 9.24
C GLU A 387 -12.71 8.30 9.30
N GLU A 388 -12.05 9.02 8.40
CA GLU A 388 -10.61 9.04 8.28
C GLU A 388 -10.08 10.49 8.07
N PRO A 389 -10.14 11.36 9.09
CA PRO A 389 -9.58 12.71 8.97
C PRO A 389 -8.13 12.68 8.49
N PRO A 390 -7.71 13.57 7.56
CA PRO A 390 -6.39 13.54 6.94
C PRO A 390 -5.23 13.51 7.94
N ASP A 391 -5.31 14.29 9.03
CA ASP A 391 -4.28 14.30 10.07
C ASP A 391 -4.21 12.99 10.87
N ALA A 392 -5.34 12.32 11.11
CA ALA A 392 -5.35 11.03 11.78
C ALA A 392 -4.73 9.95 10.89
N PHE A 393 -5.06 9.95 9.59
CA PHE A 393 -4.46 9.05 8.61
C PHE A 393 -2.96 9.29 8.47
N ARG A 394 -2.54 10.54 8.34
CA ARG A 394 -1.13 10.95 8.29
C ARG A 394 -0.35 10.47 9.52
N ALA A 395 -0.86 10.73 10.72
CA ALA A 395 -0.20 10.33 11.96
C ALA A 395 -0.11 8.80 12.07
N TYR A 396 -1.14 8.09 11.66
CA TYR A 396 -1.13 6.62 11.61
C TYR A 396 -0.06 6.11 10.63
N LEU A 397 0.01 6.68 9.41
CA LEU A 397 0.99 6.28 8.41
C LEU A 397 2.43 6.58 8.81
N ALA A 398 2.67 7.62 9.60
CA ALA A 398 4.00 7.89 10.18
C ALA A 398 4.49 6.73 11.06
N GLU A 399 3.61 6.20 11.92
CA GLU A 399 3.93 5.03 12.74
C GLU A 399 3.99 3.74 11.92
N PHE A 400 3.06 3.57 10.96
CA PHE A 400 3.05 2.42 10.06
C PHE A 400 4.36 2.29 9.27
N ALA A 401 4.85 3.38 8.67
CA ALA A 401 6.10 3.38 7.90
C ALA A 401 7.28 2.87 8.74
N LEU A 402 7.38 3.33 9.99
CA LEU A 402 8.45 2.92 10.90
C LEU A 402 8.32 1.47 11.35
N GLN A 403 7.13 1.05 11.75
CA GLN A 403 6.89 -0.31 12.23
C GLN A 403 7.04 -1.32 11.11
N GLN A 404 6.47 -1.05 9.95
CA GLN A 404 6.53 -1.94 8.79
C GLN A 404 7.96 -2.11 8.27
N ALA A 405 8.73 -1.03 8.19
CA ALA A 405 10.14 -1.08 7.80
C ALA A 405 10.96 -2.01 8.70
N ARG A 406 10.70 -1.99 10.01
CA ARG A 406 11.37 -2.89 10.96
C ARG A 406 10.88 -4.32 10.85
N ARG A 407 9.57 -4.51 10.58
CA ARG A 407 8.96 -5.84 10.56
C ARG A 407 9.43 -6.69 9.39
N ILE A 408 9.50 -6.14 8.17
CA ILE A 408 9.88 -6.90 6.98
C ILE A 408 11.31 -7.50 7.01
N TYR A 409 12.15 -7.01 7.93
CA TYR A 409 13.50 -7.52 8.17
C TYR A 409 13.65 -8.28 9.50
N SER A 410 12.57 -8.49 10.23
CA SER A 410 12.62 -9.16 11.53
C SER A 410 12.73 -10.69 11.37
N PRO A 411 13.46 -11.38 12.27
CA PRO A 411 13.73 -12.82 12.14
C PRO A 411 12.46 -13.68 12.08
N ASP A 412 11.39 -13.29 12.77
CA ASP A 412 10.13 -14.03 12.78
C ASP A 412 9.39 -13.93 11.45
N VAL A 413 9.42 -12.77 10.76
CA VAL A 413 8.87 -12.62 9.40
C VAL A 413 9.68 -13.45 8.41
N LEU A 414 11.01 -13.33 8.43
CA LEU A 414 11.89 -14.08 7.55
C LEU A 414 11.70 -15.59 7.71
N GLY A 415 11.57 -16.08 8.95
CA GLY A 415 11.29 -17.48 9.24
C GLY A 415 9.92 -17.97 8.78
N LYS A 416 8.88 -17.14 8.89
CA LYS A 416 7.51 -17.48 8.43
C LYS A 416 7.41 -17.52 6.91
N VAL A 417 7.93 -16.50 6.25
CA VAL A 417 7.93 -16.40 4.79
C VAL A 417 8.75 -17.53 4.15
N GLY A 418 9.89 -17.89 4.75
CA GLY A 418 10.70 -19.03 4.32
C GLY A 418 9.96 -20.37 4.41
N ARG A 419 9.24 -20.62 5.51
CA ARG A 419 8.41 -21.85 5.65
C ARG A 419 7.27 -21.91 4.64
N PHE A 420 6.62 -20.77 4.36
CA PHE A 420 5.59 -20.71 3.33
C PHE A 420 6.13 -21.04 1.95
N ALA A 421 7.29 -20.48 1.58
CA ALA A 421 7.92 -20.75 0.29
C ALA A 421 8.37 -22.22 0.12
N ALA A 422 8.73 -22.89 1.21
CA ALA A 422 9.12 -24.31 1.19
C ALA A 422 7.92 -25.28 1.12
N ALA A 423 6.72 -24.85 1.51
CA ALA A 423 5.50 -25.66 1.54
C ALA A 423 4.68 -25.60 0.24
N THR A 424 5.03 -24.72 -0.69
CA THR A 424 4.34 -24.48 -1.97
C THR A 424 5.23 -24.74 -3.16
#